data_0dafe8e20cfe5652e989e02205cdab76
#
_entry.id   0dafe8e20cfe5652e989e02205cdab76
#
_cell.length_a   1.000
_cell.length_b   1.000
_cell.length_c   1.000
_cell.angle_alpha   90.00
_cell.angle_beta   90.00
_cell.angle_gamma   90.00
#
_symmetry.space_group_name_H-M   'P 1'
#
loop_
_entity.id
_entity.type
_entity.pdbx_description
1 polymer ?
#
loop_
_entity_poly.entity_id
_entity_poly.type
_entity_poly.pdbx_seq_one_letter_code
_entity_poly.pdbx_strand_id
1 'polypeptide(L)'
;MSTPFNNDQYILRQSEHIKERIAQFGNKLYLELGGKLFDDFHASRVLPGFQPDSKLTMLTQLRDTLEIVIVISAADIEKNKVRQDLGITYDVDVLRLRDEFMSRGFLVNSVVITHYSGQASANMYRQRLERLGITTYFHYTIEGYPHNVALIDSEEGFGKNDYIETARPLVVVTAPGPGSGKMAVCLSQLYNEHQRGNQAGYAKFETFPVWNLPLKHPVNMAYEAATADLNDVNLIDPYHLEAYGKTAVSYNRDTEIFPVLDALFTGIYGHNPYKSPTDMGVNMVGFCIENDAACCEASKQEIIRRYYHALNDFANGDVSEAVVNRIARLFKQVGISTEDRRCTVAAKERKERDNSTAVGAIELHDGTIITAEASPLLGSSAALLLNATKYIAGINHDVKLIPQEMIEPIQHTKINYLQGRNPRLHTDEVLVALSVLSLHDENCRKTLEALPQLAGCQVHSTVMLSEVDRKIFRKLGIELTCDPVRK
;
A
#
# COMPACT_ATOMS: atom_id res chain seq x y z
N MET A 1 -15.77 -7.07 -21.93
CA MET A 1 -14.36 -6.73 -22.23
C MET A 1 -13.51 -7.41 -21.17
N SER A 2 -12.39 -8.06 -21.54
CA SER A 2 -11.46 -8.61 -20.56
C SER A 2 -10.88 -7.47 -19.70
N THR A 3 -10.69 -7.72 -18.42
CA THR A 3 -10.03 -6.76 -17.52
C THR A 3 -8.56 -6.64 -17.93
N PRO A 4 -7.94 -5.45 -17.85
CA PRO A 4 -6.54 -5.27 -18.25
C PRO A 4 -5.55 -6.14 -17.50
N PHE A 5 -5.85 -6.50 -16.24
CA PHE A 5 -5.12 -7.46 -15.44
C PHE A 5 -6.02 -8.62 -15.04
N ASN A 6 -5.56 -9.84 -15.25
CA ASN A 6 -6.30 -11.05 -14.93
C ASN A 6 -5.99 -11.50 -13.50
N ASN A 7 -6.82 -11.05 -12.56
CA ASN A 7 -6.63 -11.32 -11.15
C ASN A 7 -6.75 -12.80 -10.77
N ASP A 8 -7.68 -13.53 -11.40
CA ASP A 8 -7.89 -14.94 -11.08
C ASP A 8 -6.70 -15.79 -11.55
N GLN A 9 -6.16 -15.48 -12.73
CA GLN A 9 -4.96 -16.12 -13.23
C GLN A 9 -3.74 -15.79 -12.35
N TYR A 10 -3.64 -14.55 -11.86
CA TYR A 10 -2.58 -14.15 -10.92
C TYR A 10 -2.64 -14.97 -9.64
N ILE A 11 -3.80 -15.09 -9.01
CA ILE A 11 -3.99 -15.88 -7.79
C ILE A 11 -3.56 -17.33 -8.00
N LEU A 12 -3.99 -17.92 -9.12
CA LEU A 12 -3.66 -19.31 -9.46
C LEU A 12 -2.14 -19.49 -9.68
N ARG A 13 -1.54 -18.73 -10.60
CA ARG A 13 -0.11 -18.84 -10.93
C ARG A 13 0.80 -18.57 -9.74
N GLN A 14 0.45 -17.55 -8.93
CA GLN A 14 1.22 -17.20 -7.74
C GLN A 14 1.20 -18.32 -6.70
N SER A 15 0.03 -18.93 -6.46
CA SER A 15 -0.11 -20.06 -5.53
C SER A 15 0.59 -21.33 -6.04
N GLU A 16 0.54 -21.62 -7.34
CA GLU A 16 1.26 -22.74 -7.96
C GLU A 16 2.78 -22.56 -7.81
N HIS A 17 3.28 -21.38 -8.11
CA HIS A 17 4.71 -21.10 -7.99
C HIS A 17 5.23 -21.18 -6.54
N ILE A 18 4.41 -20.80 -5.54
CA ILE A 18 4.72 -21.03 -4.14
C ILE A 18 4.79 -22.54 -3.83
N LYS A 19 3.86 -23.34 -4.33
CA LYS A 19 3.89 -24.82 -4.14
C LYS A 19 5.13 -25.47 -4.76
N GLU A 20 5.54 -25.00 -5.95
CA GLU A 20 6.79 -25.44 -6.59
C GLU A 20 8.01 -25.14 -5.71
N ARG A 21 8.07 -23.92 -5.13
CA ARG A 21 9.13 -23.53 -4.19
C ARG A 21 9.14 -24.39 -2.92
N ILE A 22 7.98 -24.72 -2.35
CA ILE A 22 7.88 -25.64 -1.19
C ILE A 22 8.48 -27.00 -1.56
N ALA A 23 8.11 -27.55 -2.71
CA ALA A 23 8.62 -28.86 -3.16
C ALA A 23 10.13 -28.84 -3.43
N GLN A 24 10.68 -27.74 -3.94
CA GLN A 24 12.09 -27.56 -4.22
C GLN A 24 12.96 -27.67 -2.96
N PHE A 25 12.45 -27.25 -1.80
CA PHE A 25 13.18 -27.15 -0.54
C PHE A 25 12.72 -28.17 0.51
N GLY A 26 12.52 -29.42 0.12
CA GLY A 26 12.23 -30.50 1.08
C GLY A 26 10.90 -30.35 1.81
N ASN A 27 9.92 -29.71 1.20
CA ASN A 27 8.59 -29.43 1.74
C ASN A 27 8.57 -28.44 2.93
N LYS A 28 9.54 -27.53 3.03
CA LYS A 28 9.53 -26.44 4.02
C LYS A 28 9.96 -25.13 3.35
N LEU A 29 9.13 -24.11 3.45
CA LEU A 29 9.41 -22.78 2.88
C LEU A 29 9.08 -21.66 3.87
N TYR A 30 10.04 -20.79 4.13
CA TYR A 30 9.85 -19.52 4.83
C TYR A 30 9.60 -18.44 3.78
N LEU A 31 8.38 -17.93 3.72
CA LEU A 31 7.94 -16.92 2.74
C LEU A 31 7.89 -15.56 3.43
N GLU A 32 8.87 -14.71 3.12
CA GLU A 32 8.82 -13.31 3.54
C GLU A 32 7.73 -12.58 2.74
N LEU A 33 6.72 -12.05 3.41
CA LEU A 33 5.68 -11.29 2.75
C LEU A 33 6.02 -9.80 2.79
N GLY A 34 6.33 -9.27 1.62
CA GLY A 34 6.57 -7.84 1.41
C GLY A 34 5.29 -7.05 1.13
N GLY A 35 5.34 -5.75 1.45
CA GLY A 35 4.26 -4.82 1.17
C GLY A 35 2.99 -5.02 2.01
N LYS A 36 1.90 -4.36 1.59
CA LYS A 36 0.60 -4.48 2.26
C LYS A 36 -0.07 -5.79 1.88
N LEU A 37 -0.50 -6.55 2.90
CA LEU A 37 -1.28 -7.77 2.71
C LEU A 37 -2.76 -7.45 2.53
N PHE A 38 -3.23 -6.42 3.24
CA PHE A 38 -4.58 -5.88 3.15
C PHE A 38 -4.53 -4.54 2.44
N ASP A 39 -5.56 -4.26 1.65
CA ASP A 39 -5.75 -2.96 1.03
C ASP A 39 -4.58 -2.51 0.14
N ASP A 40 -4.11 -3.40 -0.76
CA ASP A 40 -3.07 -3.05 -1.72
C ASP A 40 -3.63 -2.17 -2.86
N PHE A 41 -4.03 -0.97 -2.49
CA PHE A 41 -4.58 0.01 -3.42
C PHE A 41 -3.56 0.52 -4.45
N HIS A 42 -2.25 0.39 -4.19
CA HIS A 42 -1.27 0.74 -5.22
C HIS A 42 -1.34 -0.23 -6.39
N ALA A 43 -1.34 -1.54 -6.11
CA ALA A 43 -1.44 -2.55 -7.15
C ALA A 43 -2.75 -2.40 -7.97
N SER A 44 -3.89 -2.19 -7.31
CA SER A 44 -5.17 -2.02 -8.01
C SER A 44 -5.25 -0.74 -8.87
N ARG A 45 -4.49 0.31 -8.52
CA ARG A 45 -4.40 1.53 -9.34
C ARG A 45 -3.54 1.37 -10.58
N VAL A 46 -2.43 0.63 -10.51
CA VAL A 46 -1.51 0.47 -11.64
C VAL A 46 -1.84 -0.74 -12.53
N LEU A 47 -2.60 -1.68 -12.01
CA LEU A 47 -3.03 -2.91 -12.68
C LEU A 47 -4.57 -3.00 -12.62
N PRO A 48 -5.32 -2.30 -13.50
CA PRO A 48 -6.78 -2.33 -13.47
C PRO A 48 -7.32 -3.75 -13.62
N GLY A 49 -8.05 -4.22 -12.61
CA GLY A 49 -8.50 -5.60 -12.45
C GLY A 49 -7.88 -6.32 -11.26
N PHE A 50 -6.70 -5.87 -10.76
CA PHE A 50 -6.13 -6.38 -9.52
C PHE A 50 -7.01 -6.01 -8.33
N GLN A 51 -7.38 -7.01 -7.52
CA GLN A 51 -8.19 -6.77 -6.33
C GLN A 51 -7.29 -6.44 -5.13
N PRO A 52 -7.65 -5.45 -4.28
CA PRO A 52 -6.83 -5.04 -3.14
C PRO A 52 -6.51 -6.16 -2.14
N ASP A 53 -7.36 -7.20 -2.08
CA ASP A 53 -7.22 -8.38 -1.22
C ASP A 53 -6.67 -9.62 -1.94
N SER A 54 -6.15 -9.49 -3.17
CA SER A 54 -5.66 -10.62 -3.99
C SER A 54 -4.61 -11.47 -3.28
N LYS A 55 -3.70 -10.82 -2.52
CA LYS A 55 -2.67 -11.54 -1.73
C LYS A 55 -3.30 -12.43 -0.67
N LEU A 56 -4.31 -11.93 0.00
CA LEU A 56 -5.02 -12.66 1.04
C LEU A 56 -5.86 -13.80 0.44
N THR A 57 -6.54 -13.53 -0.67
CA THR A 57 -7.31 -14.55 -1.43
C THR A 57 -6.38 -15.68 -1.90
N MET A 58 -5.19 -15.35 -2.40
CA MET A 58 -4.16 -16.32 -2.78
C MET A 58 -3.72 -17.16 -1.57
N LEU A 59 -3.42 -16.55 -0.42
CA LEU A 59 -3.06 -17.28 0.80
C LEU A 59 -4.21 -18.18 1.28
N THR A 60 -5.46 -17.80 1.07
CA THR A 60 -6.62 -18.63 1.42
C THR A 60 -6.62 -19.96 0.66
N GLN A 61 -6.13 -20.01 -0.58
CA GLN A 61 -5.97 -21.26 -1.33
C GLN A 61 -4.89 -22.19 -0.74
N LEU A 62 -3.98 -21.65 0.07
CA LEU A 62 -2.89 -22.38 0.72
C LEU A 62 -3.14 -22.60 2.22
N ARG A 63 -4.32 -22.23 2.73
CA ARG A 63 -4.63 -22.12 4.15
C ARG A 63 -4.28 -23.36 4.97
N ASP A 64 -4.55 -24.55 4.44
CA ASP A 64 -4.34 -25.79 5.18
C ASP A 64 -2.86 -26.19 5.27
N THR A 65 -2.01 -25.60 4.42
CA THR A 65 -0.57 -25.88 4.34
C THR A 65 0.28 -24.73 4.91
N LEU A 66 -0.31 -23.61 5.31
CA LEU A 66 0.43 -22.44 5.79
C LEU A 66 0.14 -22.14 7.27
N GLU A 67 1.12 -21.59 7.93
CA GLU A 67 1.03 -20.89 9.20
C GLU A 67 1.68 -19.51 9.13
N ILE A 68 1.24 -18.59 9.96
CA ILE A 68 1.67 -17.20 9.94
C ILE A 68 2.50 -16.89 11.18
N VAL A 69 3.63 -16.25 10.97
CA VAL A 69 4.48 -15.64 11.99
C VAL A 69 4.46 -14.12 11.81
N ILE A 70 4.08 -13.39 12.85
CA ILE A 70 4.02 -11.92 12.82
C ILE A 70 5.26 -11.36 13.50
N VAL A 71 5.96 -10.46 12.82
CA VAL A 71 7.23 -9.89 13.27
C VAL A 71 7.06 -8.43 13.64
N ILE A 72 7.65 -8.00 14.76
CA ILE A 72 7.67 -6.60 15.20
C ILE A 72 9.04 -6.25 15.77
N SER A 73 9.58 -5.06 15.47
CA SER A 73 10.84 -4.59 16.03
C SER A 73 10.66 -4.07 17.47
N ALA A 74 11.56 -4.45 18.36
CA ALA A 74 11.62 -3.90 19.72
C ALA A 74 11.78 -2.37 19.73
N ALA A 75 12.52 -1.82 18.77
CA ALA A 75 12.67 -0.37 18.61
C ALA A 75 11.36 0.33 18.17
N ASP A 76 10.52 -0.33 17.36
CA ASP A 76 9.22 0.20 16.96
C ASP A 76 8.23 0.18 18.15
N ILE A 77 8.30 -0.84 19.01
CA ILE A 77 7.52 -0.91 20.27
C ILE A 77 7.93 0.24 21.20
N GLU A 78 9.24 0.41 21.42
CA GLU A 78 9.79 1.42 22.30
C GLU A 78 9.42 2.85 21.89
N LYS A 79 9.43 3.13 20.58
CA LYS A 79 9.07 4.42 20.00
C LYS A 79 7.56 4.64 19.87
N ASN A 80 6.72 3.67 20.22
CA ASN A 80 5.28 3.68 19.96
C ASN A 80 4.98 4.06 18.50
N LYS A 81 5.71 3.45 17.54
CA LYS A 81 5.60 3.80 16.13
C LYS A 81 4.17 3.60 15.63
N VAL A 82 3.63 4.64 15.03
CA VAL A 82 2.24 4.67 14.54
C VAL A 82 2.17 4.29 13.07
N ARG A 83 1.21 3.47 12.74
CA ARG A 83 0.82 3.18 11.37
C ARG A 83 -0.07 4.32 10.86
N GLN A 84 0.47 5.14 9.97
CA GLN A 84 -0.12 6.41 9.51
C GLN A 84 -1.52 6.25 8.90
N ASP A 85 -1.74 5.18 8.13
CA ASP A 85 -3.01 4.93 7.44
C ASP A 85 -4.15 4.52 8.38
N LEU A 86 -3.84 3.92 9.53
CA LEU A 86 -4.81 3.45 10.52
C LEU A 86 -4.83 4.28 11.81
N GLY A 87 -3.78 5.06 12.09
CA GLY A 87 -3.66 5.85 13.31
C GLY A 87 -3.47 5.02 14.59
N ILE A 88 -3.03 3.75 14.47
CA ILE A 88 -2.75 2.85 15.59
C ILE A 88 -1.26 2.52 15.68
N THR A 89 -0.77 2.17 16.87
CA THR A 89 0.61 1.77 17.07
C THR A 89 0.89 0.38 16.51
N TYR A 90 2.15 0.09 16.15
CA TYR A 90 2.52 -1.21 15.56
C TYR A 90 2.25 -2.40 16.48
N ASP A 91 2.40 -2.24 17.78
CA ASP A 91 2.07 -3.27 18.77
C ASP A 91 0.57 -3.60 18.82
N VAL A 92 -0.29 -2.58 18.64
CA VAL A 92 -1.73 -2.76 18.49
C VAL A 92 -2.06 -3.38 17.14
N ASP A 93 -1.36 -2.98 16.07
CA ASP A 93 -1.58 -3.52 14.73
C ASP A 93 -1.19 -5.01 14.63
N VAL A 94 -0.20 -5.49 15.37
CA VAL A 94 0.09 -6.94 15.50
C VAL A 94 -1.13 -7.72 15.98
N LEU A 95 -1.84 -7.21 17.00
CA LEU A 95 -3.04 -7.87 17.53
C LEU A 95 -4.19 -7.83 16.51
N ARG A 96 -4.37 -6.67 15.83
CA ARG A 96 -5.36 -6.54 14.76
C ARG A 96 -5.08 -7.50 13.59
N LEU A 97 -3.83 -7.59 13.14
CA LEU A 97 -3.42 -8.52 12.08
C LEU A 97 -3.69 -9.97 12.47
N ARG A 98 -3.34 -10.35 13.72
CA ARG A 98 -3.61 -11.68 14.23
C ARG A 98 -5.10 -12.01 14.20
N ASP A 99 -5.92 -11.13 14.74
CA ASP A 99 -7.38 -11.35 14.80
C ASP A 99 -7.98 -11.42 13.40
N GLU A 100 -7.53 -10.59 12.48
CA GLU A 100 -7.95 -10.60 11.07
C GLU A 100 -7.58 -11.90 10.37
N PHE A 101 -6.35 -12.42 10.59
CA PHE A 101 -5.95 -13.72 10.04
C PHE A 101 -6.77 -14.87 10.64
N MET A 102 -6.93 -14.88 11.95
CA MET A 102 -7.69 -15.93 12.64
C MET A 102 -9.17 -15.93 12.25
N SER A 103 -9.80 -14.76 12.06
CA SER A 103 -11.19 -14.64 11.60
C SER A 103 -11.41 -15.25 10.22
N ARG A 104 -10.35 -15.32 9.40
CA ARG A 104 -10.33 -15.93 8.06
C ARG A 104 -9.89 -17.41 8.08
N GLY A 105 -9.68 -17.96 9.27
CA GLY A 105 -9.32 -19.37 9.48
C GLY A 105 -7.86 -19.70 9.26
N PHE A 106 -6.95 -18.71 9.23
CA PHE A 106 -5.52 -18.96 9.18
C PHE A 106 -4.97 -19.39 10.57
N LEU A 107 -3.99 -20.27 10.56
CA LEU A 107 -3.20 -20.57 11.75
C LEU A 107 -2.17 -19.45 11.96
N VAL A 108 -2.34 -18.66 13.02
CA VAL A 108 -1.30 -17.71 13.46
C VAL A 108 -0.52 -18.38 14.58
N ASN A 109 0.73 -18.75 14.27
CA ASN A 109 1.59 -19.52 15.17
C ASN A 109 2.09 -18.65 16.33
N SER A 110 2.78 -17.54 16.02
CA SER A 110 3.53 -16.79 17.00
C SER A 110 3.80 -15.35 16.60
N VAL A 111 4.30 -14.59 17.56
CA VAL A 111 4.85 -13.24 17.35
C VAL A 111 6.35 -13.28 17.65
N VAL A 112 7.17 -12.68 16.76
CA VAL A 112 8.61 -12.56 16.96
C VAL A 112 8.96 -11.10 17.22
N ILE A 113 9.58 -10.81 18.34
CA ILE A 113 10.11 -9.48 18.67
C ILE A 113 11.58 -9.45 18.26
N THR A 114 11.89 -8.70 17.21
CA THR A 114 13.24 -8.58 16.63
C THR A 114 14.01 -7.40 17.19
N HIS A 115 15.31 -7.32 16.84
CA HIS A 115 16.23 -6.28 17.31
C HIS A 115 16.19 -6.12 18.84
N TYR A 116 15.96 -7.24 19.53
CA TYR A 116 15.91 -7.26 20.97
C TYR A 116 17.30 -7.17 21.58
N SER A 117 17.48 -6.23 22.50
CA SER A 117 18.71 -5.98 23.26
C SER A 117 18.44 -5.68 24.73
N GLY A 118 17.28 -6.16 25.26
CA GLY A 118 16.90 -5.98 26.66
C GLY A 118 15.91 -4.83 26.92
N GLN A 119 15.27 -4.25 25.91
CA GLN A 119 14.31 -3.14 26.07
C GLN A 119 13.16 -3.54 27.00
N ALA A 120 12.89 -2.69 28.02
CA ALA A 120 11.83 -2.92 29.01
C ALA A 120 10.43 -2.95 28.34
N SER A 121 10.20 -2.10 27.34
CA SER A 121 8.96 -2.04 26.56
C SER A 121 8.70 -3.36 25.81
N ALA A 122 9.73 -3.97 25.22
CA ALA A 122 9.63 -5.26 24.55
C ALA A 122 9.30 -6.38 25.53
N ASN A 123 9.91 -6.39 26.72
CA ASN A 123 9.61 -7.36 27.78
C ASN A 123 8.16 -7.23 28.26
N MET A 124 7.68 -6.00 28.47
CA MET A 124 6.28 -5.75 28.86
C MET A 124 5.31 -6.21 27.77
N TYR A 125 5.66 -5.96 26.52
CA TYR A 125 4.85 -6.38 25.38
C TYR A 125 4.80 -7.91 25.26
N ARG A 126 5.94 -8.61 25.40
CA ARG A 126 5.97 -10.07 25.47
C ARG A 126 5.03 -10.62 26.56
N GLN A 127 5.11 -10.08 27.79
CA GLN A 127 4.23 -10.51 28.89
C GLN A 127 2.75 -10.27 28.56
N ARG A 128 2.43 -9.16 27.87
CA ARG A 128 1.07 -8.90 27.39
C ARG A 128 0.59 -9.95 26.41
N LEU A 129 1.42 -10.31 25.42
CA LEU A 129 1.11 -11.33 24.41
C LEU A 129 0.93 -12.71 25.06
N GLU A 130 1.82 -13.09 25.97
CA GLU A 130 1.75 -14.37 26.70
C GLU A 130 0.47 -14.48 27.55
N ARG A 131 0.02 -13.38 28.20
CA ARG A 131 -1.28 -13.34 28.91
C ARG A 131 -2.48 -13.51 27.97
N LEU A 132 -2.34 -13.17 26.71
CA LEU A 132 -3.34 -13.39 25.66
C LEU A 132 -3.22 -14.80 25.03
N GLY A 133 -2.33 -15.66 25.54
CA GLY A 133 -2.10 -17.00 25.01
C GLY A 133 -1.35 -17.00 23.67
N ILE A 134 -0.57 -15.95 23.38
CA ILE A 134 0.18 -15.82 22.13
C ILE A 134 1.63 -16.21 22.39
N THR A 135 2.10 -17.24 21.70
CA THR A 135 3.50 -17.66 21.75
C THR A 135 4.40 -16.55 21.21
N THR A 136 5.46 -16.21 21.94
CA THR A 136 6.33 -15.10 21.60
C THR A 136 7.79 -15.51 21.67
N TYR A 137 8.56 -15.16 20.63
CA TYR A 137 9.99 -15.43 20.51
C TYR A 137 10.79 -14.14 20.43
N PHE A 138 12.05 -14.17 20.89
CA PHE A 138 13.00 -13.08 20.73
C PHE A 138 14.05 -13.39 19.67
N HIS A 139 14.28 -12.43 18.76
CA HIS A 139 15.45 -12.39 17.90
C HIS A 139 16.31 -11.20 18.29
N TYR A 140 17.56 -11.49 18.59
CA TYR A 140 18.50 -10.54 19.17
C TYR A 140 19.15 -9.66 18.12
N THR A 141 19.65 -8.49 18.54
CA THR A 141 20.52 -7.67 17.70
C THR A 141 21.85 -8.36 17.51
N ILE A 142 22.27 -8.55 16.28
CA ILE A 142 23.56 -9.14 15.92
C ILE A 142 24.53 -8.01 15.55
N GLU A 143 25.68 -7.94 16.19
CA GLU A 143 26.66 -6.89 15.95
C GLU A 143 27.23 -6.98 14.54
N GLY A 144 27.28 -5.81 13.86
CA GLY A 144 27.76 -5.73 12.47
C GLY A 144 26.84 -6.30 11.41
N TYR A 145 25.57 -6.64 11.76
CA TYR A 145 24.57 -7.01 10.78
C TYR A 145 24.29 -5.86 9.79
N PRO A 146 24.20 -6.09 8.47
CA PRO A 146 24.22 -7.39 7.79
C PRO A 146 25.60 -7.83 7.27
N HIS A 147 26.70 -7.12 7.56
CA HIS A 147 28.00 -7.32 6.91
C HIS A 147 28.93 -8.30 7.61
N ASN A 148 28.75 -8.55 8.90
CA ASN A 148 29.58 -9.51 9.65
C ASN A 148 29.03 -10.95 9.48
N VAL A 149 29.19 -11.50 8.27
CA VAL A 149 28.63 -12.81 7.88
C VAL A 149 29.10 -13.92 8.82
N ALA A 150 30.39 -13.92 9.21
CA ALA A 150 30.94 -14.97 10.07
C ALA A 150 30.28 -15.03 11.47
N LEU A 151 29.91 -13.84 12.02
CA LEU A 151 29.18 -13.79 13.27
C LEU A 151 27.70 -14.12 13.06
N ILE A 152 27.09 -13.63 11.97
CA ILE A 152 25.68 -13.85 11.69
C ILE A 152 25.38 -15.33 11.52
N ASP A 153 26.24 -16.07 10.76
CA ASP A 153 26.13 -17.50 10.50
C ASP A 153 26.88 -18.32 11.57
N SER A 154 26.54 -18.08 12.84
CA SER A 154 27.15 -18.76 13.99
C SER A 154 26.14 -18.95 15.13
N GLU A 155 26.55 -19.72 16.15
CA GLU A 155 25.76 -19.92 17.39
C GLU A 155 25.53 -18.60 18.13
N GLU A 156 26.47 -17.65 18.09
CA GLU A 156 26.36 -16.33 18.71
C GLU A 156 25.55 -15.35 17.88
N GLY A 157 25.34 -15.64 16.59
CA GLY A 157 24.50 -14.89 15.66
C GLY A 157 23.09 -15.49 15.56
N PHE A 158 22.80 -16.14 14.44
CA PHE A 158 21.49 -16.77 14.20
C PHE A 158 21.17 -17.89 15.21
N GLY A 159 22.16 -18.60 15.70
CA GLY A 159 21.98 -19.65 16.70
C GLY A 159 21.50 -19.14 18.06
N LYS A 160 21.79 -17.88 18.39
CA LYS A 160 21.31 -17.23 19.62
C LYS A 160 19.83 -16.89 19.60
N ASN A 161 19.23 -16.74 18.43
CA ASN A 161 17.81 -16.42 18.29
C ASN A 161 16.95 -17.61 18.74
N ASP A 162 15.81 -17.31 19.35
CA ASP A 162 14.84 -18.35 19.69
C ASP A 162 14.40 -19.08 18.41
N TYR A 163 14.44 -20.41 18.44
CA TYR A 163 13.88 -21.21 17.34
C TYR A 163 12.36 -21.17 17.39
N ILE A 164 11.74 -20.82 16.26
CA ILE A 164 10.29 -20.78 16.13
C ILE A 164 9.81 -22.17 15.75
N GLU A 165 9.12 -22.86 16.66
CA GLU A 165 8.53 -24.15 16.36
C GLU A 165 7.38 -23.98 15.36
N THR A 166 7.48 -24.65 14.22
CA THR A 166 6.52 -24.56 13.11
C THR A 166 6.08 -25.96 12.67
N ALA A 167 4.79 -26.10 12.35
CA ALA A 167 4.18 -27.41 12.04
C ALA A 167 3.82 -27.56 10.55
N ARG A 168 3.73 -26.47 9.79
CA ARG A 168 3.25 -26.49 8.40
C ARG A 168 4.38 -26.29 7.38
N PRO A 169 4.21 -26.80 6.14
CA PRO A 169 5.20 -26.68 5.08
C PRO A 169 5.50 -25.23 4.68
N LEU A 170 4.50 -24.37 4.71
CA LEU A 170 4.62 -22.94 4.36
C LEU A 170 4.54 -22.09 5.61
N VAL A 171 5.59 -21.35 5.92
CA VAL A 171 5.63 -20.36 7.01
C VAL A 171 5.66 -18.96 6.39
N VAL A 172 4.55 -18.25 6.52
CA VAL A 172 4.44 -16.85 6.04
C VAL A 172 4.90 -15.91 7.13
N VAL A 173 5.94 -15.15 6.85
CA VAL A 173 6.51 -14.16 7.78
C VAL A 173 6.06 -12.77 7.36
N THR A 174 5.25 -12.13 8.19
CA THR A 174 4.67 -10.80 7.92
C THR A 174 4.87 -9.83 9.09
N ALA A 175 4.57 -8.55 8.88
CA ALA A 175 4.77 -7.51 9.89
C ALA A 175 3.85 -6.30 9.67
N PRO A 176 3.61 -5.46 10.70
CA PRO A 176 2.89 -4.18 10.57
C PRO A 176 3.49 -3.19 9.58
N GLY A 177 4.81 -3.26 9.37
CA GLY A 177 5.51 -2.32 8.49
C GLY A 177 6.92 -2.75 8.08
N PRO A 178 7.60 -1.93 7.27
CA PRO A 178 8.97 -2.18 6.81
C PRO A 178 9.99 -2.07 7.97
N GLY A 179 11.17 -2.68 7.77
CA GLY A 179 12.25 -2.64 8.74
C GLY A 179 12.04 -3.49 10.00
N SER A 180 11.03 -4.36 10.03
CA SER A 180 10.70 -5.22 11.18
C SER A 180 11.63 -6.41 11.35
N GLY A 181 12.57 -6.69 10.41
CA GLY A 181 13.48 -7.83 10.48
C GLY A 181 12.94 -9.14 9.93
N LYS A 182 11.91 -9.14 9.07
CA LYS A 182 11.31 -10.36 8.48
C LYS A 182 12.34 -11.26 7.80
N MET A 183 13.20 -10.68 6.95
CA MET A 183 14.27 -11.43 6.27
C MET A 183 15.19 -12.11 7.27
N ALA A 184 15.68 -11.39 8.29
CA ALA A 184 16.55 -11.94 9.32
C ALA A 184 15.87 -13.07 10.11
N VAL A 185 14.55 -12.98 10.36
CA VAL A 185 13.77 -14.09 10.97
C VAL A 185 13.76 -15.30 10.05
N CYS A 186 13.48 -15.13 8.76
CA CYS A 186 13.52 -16.24 7.80
C CYS A 186 14.91 -16.91 7.77
N LEU A 187 15.98 -16.12 7.61
CA LEU A 187 17.36 -16.64 7.53
C LEU A 187 17.78 -17.33 8.83
N SER A 188 17.45 -16.78 10.00
CA SER A 188 17.70 -17.41 11.29
C SER A 188 16.98 -18.76 11.43
N GLN A 189 15.74 -18.84 10.91
CA GLN A 189 15.02 -20.11 10.87
C GLN A 189 15.69 -21.12 9.94
N LEU A 190 16.16 -20.70 8.76
CA LEU A 190 16.92 -21.60 7.87
C LEU A 190 18.20 -22.13 8.51
N TYR A 191 18.96 -21.28 9.20
CA TYR A 191 20.13 -21.69 9.98
C TYR A 191 19.74 -22.76 11.01
N ASN A 192 18.71 -22.50 11.82
CA ASN A 192 18.26 -23.41 12.86
C ASN A 192 17.67 -24.71 12.30
N GLU A 193 16.95 -24.68 11.17
CA GLU A 193 16.45 -25.88 10.48
C GLU A 193 17.62 -26.74 9.99
N HIS A 194 18.63 -26.13 9.38
CA HIS A 194 19.82 -26.83 8.90
C HIS A 194 20.58 -27.47 10.05
N GLN A 195 20.81 -26.79 11.18
CA GLN A 195 21.43 -27.35 12.38
C GLN A 195 20.67 -28.56 12.95
N ARG A 196 19.37 -28.64 12.69
CA ARG A 196 18.50 -29.78 13.07
C ARG A 196 18.44 -30.89 12.01
N GLY A 197 19.16 -30.74 10.90
CA GLY A 197 19.14 -31.68 9.79
C GLY A 197 17.92 -31.57 8.88
N ASN A 198 17.12 -30.51 9.00
CA ASN A 198 15.97 -30.29 8.17
C ASN A 198 16.35 -29.46 6.91
N GLN A 199 15.70 -29.79 5.79
CA GLN A 199 15.76 -28.93 4.60
C GLN A 199 14.65 -27.90 4.66
N ALA A 200 14.98 -26.66 4.41
CA ALA A 200 14.02 -25.56 4.29
C ALA A 200 14.53 -24.54 3.27
N GLY A 201 13.62 -23.77 2.67
CA GLY A 201 13.98 -22.72 1.70
C GLY A 201 13.43 -21.36 2.11
N TYR A 202 13.93 -20.35 1.43
CA TYR A 202 13.46 -18.95 1.54
C TYR A 202 12.79 -18.52 0.23
N ALA A 203 11.78 -17.71 0.34
CA ALA A 203 11.27 -16.96 -0.80
C ALA A 203 10.74 -15.59 -0.34
N LYS A 204 10.84 -14.61 -1.22
CA LYS A 204 10.30 -13.27 -1.01
C LYS A 204 9.07 -13.08 -1.88
N PHE A 205 7.92 -12.84 -1.25
CA PHE A 205 6.71 -12.51 -1.99
C PHE A 205 6.78 -11.07 -2.46
N GLU A 206 6.70 -10.88 -3.75
CA GLU A 206 6.77 -9.57 -4.38
C GLU A 206 5.60 -9.34 -5.34
N THR A 207 5.13 -8.10 -5.42
CA THR A 207 4.22 -7.62 -6.46
C THR A 207 4.97 -6.68 -7.40
N PHE A 208 5.82 -5.85 -6.83
CA PHE A 208 6.66 -4.88 -7.53
C PHE A 208 8.10 -4.92 -7.01
N PRO A 209 9.10 -4.57 -7.86
CA PRO A 209 8.94 -4.32 -9.29
C PRO A 209 8.51 -5.58 -10.05
N VAL A 210 7.84 -5.41 -11.19
CA VAL A 210 7.46 -6.53 -12.05
C VAL A 210 8.71 -6.91 -12.86
N TRP A 211 9.36 -7.99 -12.46
CA TRP A 211 10.71 -8.34 -12.89
C TRP A 211 10.86 -8.60 -14.41
N ASN A 212 9.82 -9.10 -15.06
CA ASN A 212 9.82 -9.46 -16.48
C ASN A 212 9.27 -8.35 -17.40
N LEU A 213 9.02 -7.14 -16.88
CA LEU A 213 8.74 -5.95 -17.67
C LEU A 213 10.01 -5.15 -17.95
N PRO A 214 10.04 -4.29 -18.98
CA PRO A 214 11.17 -3.39 -19.22
C PRO A 214 11.46 -2.47 -18.02
N LEU A 215 12.72 -2.10 -17.80
CA LEU A 215 13.15 -1.25 -16.68
C LEU A 215 12.32 0.04 -16.54
N LYS A 216 12.08 0.72 -17.69
CA LYS A 216 11.33 1.98 -17.73
C LYS A 216 9.86 1.80 -18.02
N HIS A 217 9.32 0.60 -17.82
CA HIS A 217 7.90 0.37 -17.99
C HIS A 217 7.08 1.19 -17.00
N PRO A 218 5.99 1.88 -17.40
CA PRO A 218 5.22 2.75 -16.52
C PRO A 218 4.78 2.08 -15.21
N VAL A 219 4.44 0.80 -15.23
CA VAL A 219 4.10 0.01 -14.04
C VAL A 219 5.25 0.01 -13.01
N ASN A 220 6.48 -0.23 -13.44
CA ASN A 220 7.65 -0.22 -12.58
C ASN A 220 8.01 1.21 -12.11
N MET A 221 7.85 2.20 -13.01
CA MET A 221 8.06 3.62 -12.66
C MET A 221 7.05 4.13 -11.64
N ALA A 222 5.81 3.65 -11.69
CA ALA A 222 4.77 3.99 -10.69
C ALA A 222 5.11 3.43 -9.30
N TYR A 223 5.73 2.26 -9.23
CA TYR A 223 6.23 1.72 -7.97
C TYR A 223 7.41 2.54 -7.42
N GLU A 224 8.36 2.94 -8.26
CA GLU A 224 9.46 3.83 -7.87
C GLU A 224 8.93 5.19 -7.36
N ALA A 225 7.87 5.73 -7.98
CA ALA A 225 7.19 6.92 -7.47
C ALA A 225 6.51 6.68 -6.10
N ALA A 226 5.99 5.48 -5.87
CA ALA A 226 5.33 5.12 -4.61
C ALA A 226 6.30 4.92 -3.44
N THR A 227 7.57 4.62 -3.73
CA THR A 227 8.65 4.36 -2.76
C THR A 227 9.76 5.42 -2.79
N ALA A 228 9.45 6.59 -3.37
CA ALA A 228 10.42 7.67 -3.54
C ALA A 228 11.02 8.19 -2.23
N ASP A 229 10.29 8.10 -1.12
CA ASP A 229 10.71 8.43 0.25
C ASP A 229 11.69 7.38 0.82
N LEU A 230 11.62 6.13 0.37
CA LEU A 230 12.49 5.02 0.78
C LEU A 230 13.81 4.95 -0.02
N ASN A 231 13.98 5.80 -1.04
CA ASN A 231 15.10 5.77 -1.99
C ASN A 231 15.21 4.47 -2.83
N ASP A 232 14.10 3.77 -3.02
CA ASP A 232 14.06 2.62 -3.91
C ASP A 232 14.18 3.07 -5.36
N VAL A 233 15.10 2.47 -6.09
CA VAL A 233 15.36 2.73 -7.52
C VAL A 233 15.38 1.41 -8.25
N ASN A 234 14.61 1.32 -9.31
CA ASN A 234 14.60 0.15 -10.17
C ASN A 234 15.88 0.06 -10.99
N LEU A 235 16.43 -1.14 -11.12
CA LEU A 235 17.59 -1.43 -11.94
C LEU A 235 17.48 -2.81 -12.59
N ILE A 236 18.31 -3.05 -13.59
CA ILE A 236 18.48 -4.40 -14.13
C ILE A 236 19.30 -5.21 -13.13
N ASP A 237 18.79 -6.38 -12.75
CA ASP A 237 19.47 -7.32 -11.87
C ASP A 237 20.74 -7.87 -12.60
N PRO A 238 21.95 -7.45 -12.17
CA PRO A 238 23.16 -7.86 -12.85
C PRO A 238 23.46 -9.35 -12.66
N TYR A 239 23.07 -9.91 -11.51
CA TYR A 239 23.29 -11.33 -11.19
C TYR A 239 22.37 -12.22 -12.04
N HIS A 240 21.12 -11.79 -12.27
CA HIS A 240 20.19 -12.52 -13.13
C HIS A 240 20.67 -12.49 -14.60
N LEU A 241 21.14 -11.33 -15.04
CA LEU A 241 21.70 -11.18 -16.38
C LEU A 241 22.94 -12.06 -16.57
N GLU A 242 23.85 -12.12 -15.59
CA GLU A 242 25.05 -12.96 -15.62
C GLU A 242 24.71 -14.44 -15.61
N ALA A 243 23.78 -14.87 -14.73
CA ALA A 243 23.44 -16.28 -14.56
C ALA A 243 22.65 -16.86 -15.72
N TYR A 244 21.77 -16.06 -16.35
CA TYR A 244 20.77 -16.56 -17.32
C TYR A 244 20.81 -15.89 -18.69
N GLY A 245 21.61 -14.85 -18.89
CA GLY A 245 21.62 -14.04 -20.11
C GLY A 245 20.29 -13.31 -20.39
N LYS A 246 19.47 -13.14 -19.36
CA LYS A 246 18.14 -12.50 -19.42
C LYS A 246 18.08 -11.29 -18.52
N THR A 247 17.46 -10.22 -19.01
CA THR A 247 17.19 -9.04 -18.19
C THR A 247 16.03 -9.30 -17.24
N ALA A 248 16.20 -8.93 -15.99
CA ALA A 248 15.15 -8.88 -14.97
C ALA A 248 15.23 -7.54 -14.24
N VAL A 249 14.09 -6.99 -13.81
CA VAL A 249 14.05 -5.76 -13.03
C VAL A 249 13.98 -6.11 -11.56
N SER A 250 14.89 -5.53 -10.80
CA SER A 250 14.93 -5.56 -9.34
C SER A 250 15.09 -4.13 -8.81
N TYR A 251 15.22 -3.93 -7.52
CA TYR A 251 15.57 -2.63 -6.97
C TYR A 251 16.92 -2.67 -6.24
N ASN A 252 17.51 -1.49 -6.10
CA ASN A 252 18.86 -1.32 -5.59
C ASN A 252 19.13 -2.07 -4.29
N ARG A 253 18.22 -2.00 -3.30
CA ARG A 253 18.43 -2.65 -2.00
C ARG A 253 18.60 -4.17 -2.07
N ASP A 254 17.83 -4.85 -2.91
CA ASP A 254 17.94 -6.30 -3.07
C ASP A 254 19.22 -6.68 -3.80
N THR A 255 19.63 -5.88 -4.78
CA THR A 255 20.89 -6.09 -5.52
C THR A 255 22.11 -5.82 -4.64
N GLU A 256 22.07 -4.77 -3.83
CA GLU A 256 23.17 -4.40 -2.91
C GLU A 256 23.38 -5.43 -1.80
N ILE A 257 22.30 -6.02 -1.28
CA ILE A 257 22.38 -7.02 -0.21
C ILE A 257 22.69 -8.44 -0.72
N PHE A 258 22.50 -8.73 -2.00
CA PHE A 258 22.63 -10.07 -2.55
C PHE A 258 23.98 -10.75 -2.29
N PRO A 259 25.16 -10.07 -2.37
CA PRO A 259 26.43 -10.70 -2.03
C PRO A 259 26.52 -11.18 -0.57
N VAL A 260 25.86 -10.48 0.34
CA VAL A 260 25.75 -10.89 1.75
C VAL A 260 24.85 -12.12 1.89
N LEU A 261 23.72 -12.14 1.19
CA LEU A 261 22.81 -13.28 1.16
C LEU A 261 23.46 -14.51 0.53
N ASP A 262 24.22 -14.33 -0.54
CA ASP A 262 25.00 -15.40 -1.17
C ASP A 262 25.97 -16.04 -0.18
N ALA A 263 26.70 -15.24 0.57
CA ALA A 263 27.60 -15.73 1.60
C ALA A 263 26.87 -16.44 2.74
N LEU A 264 25.72 -15.91 3.20
CA LEU A 264 24.89 -16.54 4.25
C LEU A 264 24.29 -17.87 3.79
N PHE A 265 23.71 -17.93 2.59
CA PHE A 265 23.18 -19.20 2.07
C PHE A 265 24.30 -20.23 1.84
N THR A 266 25.46 -19.80 1.37
CA THR A 266 26.62 -20.67 1.22
C THR A 266 27.10 -21.20 2.57
N GLY A 267 27.11 -20.38 3.62
CA GLY A 267 27.43 -20.81 4.98
C GLY A 267 26.42 -21.84 5.50
N ILE A 268 25.14 -21.55 5.36
CA ILE A 268 24.06 -22.43 5.85
C ILE A 268 24.00 -23.77 5.10
N TYR A 269 24.07 -23.77 3.76
CA TYR A 269 23.81 -24.96 2.94
C TYR A 269 25.03 -25.55 2.28
N GLY A 270 26.21 -24.92 2.40
CA GLY A 270 27.42 -25.27 1.63
C GLY A 270 27.39 -24.78 0.16
N HIS A 271 26.30 -24.19 -0.29
CA HIS A 271 26.12 -23.58 -1.60
C HIS A 271 24.94 -22.61 -1.58
N ASN A 272 24.91 -21.63 -2.47
CA ASN A 272 23.72 -20.78 -2.62
C ASN A 272 22.73 -21.42 -3.61
N PRO A 273 21.47 -21.69 -3.19
CA PRO A 273 20.46 -22.23 -4.08
C PRO A 273 19.89 -21.16 -5.06
N TYR A 274 20.21 -19.88 -4.86
CA TYR A 274 19.74 -18.75 -5.66
C TYR A 274 20.90 -18.13 -6.42
N LYS A 275 20.71 -17.83 -7.70
CA LYS A 275 21.73 -17.19 -8.53
C LYS A 275 21.58 -15.67 -8.61
N SER A 276 20.44 -15.14 -8.17
CA SER A 276 20.13 -13.71 -8.23
C SER A 276 19.07 -13.32 -7.19
N PRO A 277 18.94 -12.01 -6.87
CA PRO A 277 17.78 -11.48 -6.11
C PRO A 277 16.44 -11.89 -6.72
N THR A 278 16.35 -11.85 -8.05
CA THR A 278 15.13 -12.25 -8.79
C THR A 278 14.73 -13.70 -8.53
N ASP A 279 15.71 -14.60 -8.40
CA ASP A 279 15.45 -16.02 -8.10
C ASP A 279 14.84 -16.25 -6.72
N MET A 280 15.13 -15.39 -5.75
CA MET A 280 14.54 -15.46 -4.41
C MET A 280 13.07 -15.02 -4.42
N GLY A 281 12.67 -14.22 -5.42
CA GLY A 281 11.34 -13.66 -5.54
C GLY A 281 10.29 -14.67 -6.01
N VAL A 282 9.06 -14.49 -5.55
CA VAL A 282 7.86 -15.11 -6.11
C VAL A 282 6.96 -13.99 -6.61
N ASN A 283 6.93 -13.78 -7.94
CA ASN A 283 6.20 -12.69 -8.59
C ASN A 283 5.71 -13.11 -9.98
N MET A 284 4.41 -13.37 -10.10
CA MET A 284 3.74 -13.77 -11.33
C MET A 284 2.96 -12.63 -12.00
N VAL A 285 3.06 -11.41 -11.51
CA VAL A 285 2.28 -10.23 -11.97
C VAL A 285 2.40 -10.02 -13.48
N GLY A 286 3.62 -9.97 -14.00
CA GLY A 286 3.84 -9.66 -15.43
C GLY A 286 3.27 -10.70 -16.41
N PHE A 287 3.00 -11.92 -15.93
CA PHE A 287 2.36 -12.97 -16.74
C PHE A 287 0.83 -12.87 -16.79
N CYS A 288 0.24 -11.92 -16.03
CA CYS A 288 -1.20 -11.77 -15.87
C CYS A 288 -1.72 -10.42 -16.41
N ILE A 289 -0.85 -9.63 -17.05
CA ILE A 289 -1.22 -8.42 -17.77
C ILE A 289 -1.77 -8.82 -19.15
N GLU A 290 -3.06 -8.55 -19.38
CA GLU A 290 -3.75 -8.85 -20.66
C GLU A 290 -3.83 -7.62 -21.58
N ASN A 291 -3.90 -6.41 -21.00
CA ASN A 291 -3.90 -5.15 -21.74
C ASN A 291 -2.84 -4.22 -21.17
N ASP A 292 -1.65 -4.29 -21.74
CA ASP A 292 -0.48 -3.51 -21.32
C ASP A 292 -0.69 -2.00 -21.47
N ALA A 293 -1.34 -1.55 -22.54
CA ALA A 293 -1.61 -0.13 -22.77
C ALA A 293 -2.48 0.48 -21.67
N ALA A 294 -3.50 -0.27 -21.21
CA ALA A 294 -4.36 0.18 -20.10
C ALA A 294 -3.61 0.21 -18.77
N CYS A 295 -2.72 -0.75 -18.49
CA CYS A 295 -1.86 -0.74 -17.31
C CYS A 295 -0.84 0.40 -17.37
N CYS A 296 -0.29 0.70 -18.54
CA CYS A 296 0.60 1.84 -18.75
C CYS A 296 -0.11 3.17 -18.44
N GLU A 297 -1.34 3.36 -18.97
CA GLU A 297 -2.09 4.60 -18.72
C GLU A 297 -2.46 4.75 -17.24
N ALA A 298 -2.96 3.70 -16.61
CA ALA A 298 -3.26 3.70 -15.17
C ALA A 298 -2.02 4.03 -14.33
N SER A 299 -0.85 3.50 -14.72
CA SER A 299 0.42 3.76 -14.04
C SER A 299 0.89 5.21 -14.22
N LYS A 300 0.70 5.82 -15.38
CA LYS A 300 0.98 7.24 -15.61
C LYS A 300 0.13 8.12 -14.69
N GLN A 301 -1.16 7.81 -14.56
CA GLN A 301 -2.06 8.52 -13.65
C GLN A 301 -1.63 8.36 -12.17
N GLU A 302 -1.15 7.17 -11.78
CA GLU A 302 -0.62 6.97 -10.42
C GLU A 302 0.67 7.77 -10.17
N ILE A 303 1.59 7.87 -11.14
CA ILE A 303 2.80 8.71 -11.01
C ILE A 303 2.40 10.18 -10.81
N ILE A 304 1.45 10.71 -11.58
CA ILE A 304 0.95 12.08 -11.43
C ILE A 304 0.31 12.26 -10.05
N ARG A 305 -0.48 11.29 -9.60
CA ARG A 305 -1.11 11.33 -8.27
C ARG A 305 -0.05 11.37 -7.16
N ARG A 306 0.99 10.54 -7.25
CA ARG A 306 2.11 10.52 -6.29
C ARG A 306 2.86 11.84 -6.25
N TYR A 307 3.06 12.47 -7.41
CA TYR A 307 3.68 13.77 -7.49
C TYR A 307 2.90 14.85 -6.72
N TYR A 308 1.58 14.92 -6.91
CA TYR A 308 0.74 15.87 -6.16
C TYR A 308 0.70 15.58 -4.67
N HIS A 309 0.71 14.31 -4.27
CA HIS A 309 0.80 13.94 -2.85
C HIS A 309 2.14 14.43 -2.26
N ALA A 310 3.25 14.15 -2.93
CA ALA A 310 4.57 14.61 -2.48
C ALA A 310 4.68 16.14 -2.40
N LEU A 311 4.06 16.88 -3.33
CA LEU A 311 3.98 18.34 -3.27
C LEU A 311 3.22 18.81 -2.02
N ASN A 312 2.10 18.19 -1.69
CA ASN A 312 1.31 18.52 -0.50
C ASN A 312 2.06 18.16 0.80
N ASP A 313 2.69 16.99 0.83
CA ASP A 313 3.47 16.53 1.99
C ASP A 313 4.71 17.43 2.20
N PHE A 314 5.35 17.88 1.12
CA PHE A 314 6.42 18.87 1.18
C PHE A 314 5.93 20.22 1.72
N ALA A 315 4.79 20.71 1.23
CA ALA A 315 4.19 21.96 1.72
C ALA A 315 3.75 21.87 3.20
N ASN A 316 3.50 20.67 3.71
CA ASN A 316 3.23 20.40 5.13
C ASN A 316 4.52 20.23 5.96
N GLY A 317 5.67 19.98 5.33
CA GLY A 317 6.94 19.69 6.01
C GLY A 317 7.13 18.20 6.36
N ASP A 318 6.30 17.30 5.79
CA ASP A 318 6.32 15.87 6.08
C ASP A 318 7.40 15.12 5.27
N VAL A 319 7.77 15.64 4.09
CA VAL A 319 8.82 15.08 3.23
C VAL A 319 9.79 16.16 2.76
N SER A 320 10.98 15.76 2.30
CA SER A 320 11.96 16.67 1.73
C SER A 320 11.68 16.99 0.25
N GLU A 321 12.19 18.11 -0.24
CA GLU A 321 12.14 18.49 -1.66
C GLU A 321 12.78 17.43 -2.57
N ALA A 322 13.74 16.67 -2.06
CA ALA A 322 14.39 15.60 -2.80
C ALA A 322 13.40 14.51 -3.26
N VAL A 323 12.35 14.22 -2.46
CA VAL A 323 11.30 13.27 -2.82
C VAL A 323 10.49 13.80 -4.01
N VAL A 324 10.06 15.05 -3.96
CA VAL A 324 9.33 15.71 -5.06
C VAL A 324 10.16 15.70 -6.34
N ASN A 325 11.43 16.11 -6.25
CA ASN A 325 12.35 16.17 -7.39
C ASN A 325 12.62 14.77 -7.99
N ARG A 326 12.62 13.72 -7.17
CA ARG A 326 12.75 12.33 -7.65
C ARG A 326 11.55 11.94 -8.51
N ILE A 327 10.32 12.15 -8.02
CA ILE A 327 9.12 11.82 -8.79
C ILE A 327 9.04 12.69 -10.07
N ALA A 328 9.42 13.96 -10.01
CA ALA A 328 9.47 14.84 -11.18
C ALA A 328 10.43 14.34 -12.29
N ARG A 329 11.53 13.63 -11.91
CA ARG A 329 12.43 12.99 -12.89
C ARG A 329 11.75 11.82 -13.61
N LEU A 330 10.87 11.09 -12.93
CA LEU A 330 10.12 9.99 -13.53
C LEU A 330 9.18 10.49 -14.65
N PHE A 331 8.62 11.71 -14.52
CA PHE A 331 7.82 12.34 -15.58
C PHE A 331 8.57 12.36 -16.92
N LYS A 332 9.84 12.80 -16.90
CA LYS A 332 10.69 12.84 -18.10
C LYS A 332 10.98 11.45 -18.67
N GLN A 333 11.14 10.45 -17.79
CA GLN A 333 11.45 9.08 -18.21
C GLN A 333 10.24 8.37 -18.85
N VAL A 334 9.03 8.67 -18.34
CA VAL A 334 7.77 8.11 -18.83
C VAL A 334 7.13 8.96 -19.92
N GLY A 335 7.58 10.22 -20.09
CA GLY A 335 7.07 11.17 -21.09
C GLY A 335 5.68 11.71 -20.74
N ILE A 336 5.46 12.07 -19.47
CA ILE A 336 4.19 12.60 -18.96
C ILE A 336 4.36 13.99 -18.34
N SER A 337 3.22 14.68 -18.20
CA SER A 337 3.08 15.95 -17.50
C SER A 337 1.86 15.91 -16.56
N THR A 338 1.67 16.95 -15.75
CA THR A 338 0.47 17.10 -14.93
C THR A 338 -0.80 17.33 -15.76
N GLU A 339 -0.65 17.74 -17.03
CA GLU A 339 -1.73 17.99 -17.98
C GLU A 339 -2.35 16.69 -18.53
N ASP A 340 -1.61 15.58 -18.45
CA ASP A 340 -2.13 14.26 -18.81
C ASP A 340 -3.22 13.76 -17.83
N ARG A 341 -3.42 14.47 -16.72
CA ARG A 341 -4.57 14.28 -15.84
C ARG A 341 -5.66 15.30 -16.15
N ARG A 342 -6.65 14.89 -16.94
CA ARG A 342 -7.68 15.78 -17.53
C ARG A 342 -8.44 16.60 -16.49
N CYS A 343 -8.77 16.04 -15.34
CA CYS A 343 -9.44 16.77 -14.25
C CYS A 343 -8.56 17.91 -13.69
N THR A 344 -7.23 17.81 -13.74
CA THR A 344 -6.31 18.88 -13.35
C THR A 344 -6.45 20.09 -14.29
N VAL A 345 -6.44 19.83 -15.58
CA VAL A 345 -6.60 20.88 -16.62
C VAL A 345 -7.94 21.59 -16.44
N ALA A 346 -9.03 20.81 -16.38
CA ALA A 346 -10.38 21.35 -16.25
C ALA A 346 -10.60 22.19 -14.98
N ALA A 347 -9.99 21.78 -13.86
CA ALA A 347 -10.06 22.54 -12.61
C ALA A 347 -9.33 23.88 -12.70
N LYS A 348 -8.13 23.89 -13.29
CA LYS A 348 -7.31 25.09 -13.46
C LYS A 348 -7.94 26.08 -14.45
N GLU A 349 -8.38 25.59 -15.62
CA GLU A 349 -9.07 26.41 -16.61
C GLU A 349 -10.33 27.08 -16.05
N ARG A 350 -11.14 26.32 -15.30
CA ARG A 350 -12.32 26.91 -14.64
C ARG A 350 -11.94 27.96 -13.60
N LYS A 351 -10.91 27.68 -12.79
CA LYS A 351 -10.43 28.64 -11.79
C LYS A 351 -10.01 29.96 -12.40
N GLU A 352 -9.28 29.90 -13.51
CA GLU A 352 -8.82 31.10 -14.25
C GLU A 352 -9.98 31.82 -14.90
N ARG A 353 -10.85 31.13 -15.63
CA ARG A 353 -12.01 31.69 -16.32
C ARG A 353 -12.96 32.42 -15.38
N ASP A 354 -13.30 31.82 -14.25
CA ASP A 354 -14.33 32.29 -13.32
C ASP A 354 -13.68 33.11 -12.16
N ASN A 355 -12.36 33.31 -12.17
CA ASN A 355 -11.57 33.94 -11.11
C ASN A 355 -11.91 33.39 -9.72
N SER A 356 -12.11 32.08 -9.63
CA SER A 356 -12.61 31.39 -8.44
C SER A 356 -11.50 31.16 -7.42
N THR A 357 -11.82 31.19 -6.11
CA THR A 357 -10.84 30.96 -5.04
C THR A 357 -10.46 29.49 -4.91
N ALA A 358 -11.38 28.58 -5.20
CA ALA A 358 -11.20 27.14 -5.14
C ALA A 358 -12.16 26.43 -6.09
N VAL A 359 -11.61 25.55 -6.91
CA VAL A 359 -12.34 24.72 -7.87
C VAL A 359 -11.93 23.26 -7.70
N GLY A 360 -12.88 22.36 -7.82
CA GLY A 360 -12.67 20.93 -7.99
C GLY A 360 -13.16 20.45 -9.35
N ALA A 361 -12.51 19.45 -9.91
CA ALA A 361 -12.98 18.73 -11.10
C ALA A 361 -12.88 17.22 -10.87
N ILE A 362 -13.87 16.48 -11.38
CA ILE A 362 -13.90 15.02 -11.38
C ILE A 362 -14.07 14.52 -12.81
N GLU A 363 -13.30 13.52 -13.16
CA GLU A 363 -13.47 12.73 -14.38
C GLU A 363 -14.17 11.42 -14.02
N LEU A 364 -15.35 11.22 -14.59
CA LEU A 364 -16.18 10.03 -14.40
C LEU A 364 -15.74 8.90 -15.33
N HIS A 365 -16.23 7.67 -15.09
CA HIS A 365 -15.87 6.48 -15.87
C HIS A 365 -16.25 6.54 -17.35
N ASP A 366 -17.25 7.34 -17.70
CA ASP A 366 -17.65 7.60 -19.10
C ASP A 366 -16.79 8.68 -19.81
N GLY A 367 -15.78 9.23 -19.10
CA GLY A 367 -14.90 10.29 -19.57
C GLY A 367 -15.51 11.70 -19.43
N THR A 368 -16.70 11.84 -18.87
CA THR A 368 -17.31 13.15 -18.58
C THR A 368 -16.55 13.85 -17.47
N ILE A 369 -16.24 15.14 -17.67
CA ILE A 369 -15.60 15.98 -16.65
C ILE A 369 -16.63 16.93 -16.06
N ILE A 370 -16.80 16.86 -14.76
CA ILE A 370 -17.67 17.76 -14.00
C ILE A 370 -16.80 18.64 -13.11
N THR A 371 -17.13 19.93 -13.06
CA THR A 371 -16.41 20.89 -12.24
C THR A 371 -17.34 21.58 -11.25
N ALA A 372 -16.79 22.00 -10.11
CA ALA A 372 -17.51 22.80 -9.13
C ALA A 372 -16.57 23.80 -8.45
N GLU A 373 -17.10 24.98 -8.13
CA GLU A 373 -16.41 26.01 -7.37
C GLU A 373 -16.97 26.10 -5.94
N ALA A 374 -16.20 26.74 -5.08
CA ALA A 374 -16.67 27.05 -3.74
C ALA A 374 -17.68 28.21 -3.80
N SER A 375 -18.79 28.08 -3.08
CA SER A 375 -19.81 29.10 -2.92
C SER A 375 -19.87 29.59 -1.45
N PRO A 376 -20.69 30.58 -1.10
CA PRO A 376 -20.93 30.93 0.30
C PRO A 376 -21.53 29.77 1.11
N LEU A 377 -22.24 28.83 0.48
CA LEU A 377 -22.93 27.73 1.14
C LEU A 377 -22.06 26.46 1.24
N LEU A 378 -21.34 26.11 0.17
CA LEU A 378 -20.65 24.83 0.03
C LEU A 378 -19.17 25.02 -0.30
N GLY A 379 -18.32 24.17 0.25
CA GLY A 379 -16.95 24.01 -0.24
C GLY A 379 -16.92 23.41 -1.65
N SER A 380 -15.84 23.64 -2.40
CA SER A 380 -15.71 23.11 -3.77
C SER A 380 -15.81 21.57 -3.83
N SER A 381 -15.29 20.88 -2.83
CA SER A 381 -15.37 19.41 -2.68
C SER A 381 -16.81 18.92 -2.51
N ALA A 382 -17.58 19.59 -1.63
CA ALA A 382 -18.98 19.26 -1.38
C ALA A 382 -19.85 19.53 -2.61
N ALA A 383 -19.66 20.67 -3.25
CA ALA A 383 -20.35 21.02 -4.49
C ALA A 383 -20.01 20.05 -5.62
N LEU A 384 -18.74 19.65 -5.74
CA LEU A 384 -18.29 18.68 -6.73
C LEU A 384 -18.95 17.32 -6.55
N LEU A 385 -18.99 16.83 -5.29
CA LEU A 385 -19.60 15.56 -4.94
C LEU A 385 -21.09 15.54 -5.34
N LEU A 386 -21.85 16.60 -5.00
CA LEU A 386 -23.25 16.73 -5.37
C LEU A 386 -23.45 16.79 -6.89
N ASN A 387 -22.63 17.55 -7.61
CA ASN A 387 -22.76 17.69 -9.06
C ASN A 387 -22.45 16.36 -9.77
N ALA A 388 -21.41 15.63 -9.33
CA ALA A 388 -21.06 14.34 -9.89
C ALA A 388 -22.16 13.28 -9.64
N THR A 389 -22.66 13.20 -8.43
CA THR A 389 -23.71 12.24 -8.09
C THR A 389 -25.06 12.58 -8.74
N LYS A 390 -25.42 13.88 -8.90
CA LYS A 390 -26.56 14.28 -9.72
C LYS A 390 -26.47 13.81 -11.16
N TYR A 391 -25.30 14.03 -11.78
CA TYR A 391 -25.06 13.58 -13.16
C TYR A 391 -25.25 12.07 -13.30
N ILE A 392 -24.62 11.29 -12.44
CA ILE A 392 -24.71 9.81 -12.42
C ILE A 392 -26.17 9.36 -12.21
N ALA A 393 -26.92 10.05 -11.33
CA ALA A 393 -28.32 9.76 -11.05
C ALA A 393 -29.29 10.23 -12.12
N GLY A 394 -28.81 10.90 -13.18
CA GLY A 394 -29.68 11.47 -14.24
C GLY A 394 -30.55 12.63 -13.77
N ILE A 395 -30.14 13.35 -12.73
CA ILE A 395 -30.87 14.49 -12.16
C ILE A 395 -30.38 15.77 -12.85
N ASN A 396 -31.35 16.63 -13.24
CA ASN A 396 -31.05 17.93 -13.87
C ASN A 396 -30.11 18.75 -12.95
N HIS A 397 -29.10 19.37 -13.55
CA HIS A 397 -28.13 20.22 -12.85
C HIS A 397 -28.77 21.33 -12.00
N ASP A 398 -29.88 21.92 -12.46
CA ASP A 398 -30.55 23.04 -11.79
C ASP A 398 -31.31 22.63 -10.52
N VAL A 399 -31.53 21.33 -10.29
CA VAL A 399 -32.18 20.82 -9.09
C VAL A 399 -31.29 21.07 -7.88
N LYS A 400 -31.81 21.82 -6.91
CA LYS A 400 -31.18 22.04 -5.61
C LYS A 400 -31.56 20.89 -4.66
N LEU A 401 -30.64 19.94 -4.47
CA LEU A 401 -30.88 18.77 -3.59
C LEU A 401 -31.04 19.18 -2.13
N ILE A 402 -30.26 20.15 -1.67
CA ILE A 402 -30.33 20.69 -0.31
C ILE A 402 -30.75 22.15 -0.41
N PRO A 403 -31.97 22.49 0.00
CA PRO A 403 -32.45 23.87 0.02
C PRO A 403 -31.58 24.75 0.94
N GLN A 404 -31.48 26.03 0.61
CA GLN A 404 -30.66 26.97 1.39
C GLN A 404 -31.14 27.07 2.84
N GLU A 405 -32.46 27.00 3.06
CA GLU A 405 -33.08 27.02 4.37
C GLU A 405 -32.65 25.83 5.29
N MET A 406 -32.13 24.76 4.69
CA MET A 406 -31.55 23.61 5.43
C MET A 406 -30.07 23.79 5.67
N ILE A 407 -29.35 24.52 4.82
CA ILE A 407 -27.91 24.78 4.94
C ILE A 407 -27.61 25.84 6.01
N GLU A 408 -28.38 26.93 6.03
CA GLU A 408 -28.16 28.07 6.93
C GLU A 408 -28.15 27.68 8.43
N PRO A 409 -29.10 26.86 8.94
CA PRO A 409 -29.04 26.39 10.31
C PRO A 409 -27.80 25.55 10.65
N ILE A 410 -27.29 24.75 9.69
CA ILE A 410 -26.06 23.98 9.87
C ILE A 410 -24.88 24.93 9.98
N GLN A 411 -24.80 25.96 9.09
CA GLN A 411 -23.78 26.99 9.14
C GLN A 411 -23.82 27.77 10.47
N HIS A 412 -25.01 28.15 10.92
CA HIS A 412 -25.20 28.84 12.18
C HIS A 412 -24.68 27.99 13.36
N THR A 413 -25.05 26.73 13.43
CA THR A 413 -24.55 25.78 14.44
C THR A 413 -23.03 25.66 14.42
N LYS A 414 -22.47 25.49 13.22
CA LYS A 414 -21.04 25.35 13.00
C LYS A 414 -20.23 26.56 13.47
N ILE A 415 -20.70 27.77 13.20
CA ILE A 415 -20.00 28.99 13.54
C ILE A 415 -20.25 29.41 14.99
N ASN A 416 -21.51 29.44 15.43
CA ASN A 416 -21.88 30.06 16.68
C ASN A 416 -21.76 29.12 17.89
N TYR A 417 -21.99 27.80 17.70
CA TYR A 417 -21.91 26.84 18.81
C TYR A 417 -20.65 25.99 18.79
N LEU A 418 -20.14 25.63 17.59
CA LEU A 418 -18.94 24.79 17.47
C LEU A 418 -17.67 25.62 17.21
N GLN A 419 -17.78 26.96 17.13
CA GLN A 419 -16.67 27.89 16.93
C GLN A 419 -15.85 27.59 15.67
N GLY A 420 -16.48 27.05 14.64
CA GLY A 420 -15.87 26.79 13.35
C GLY A 420 -15.49 28.10 12.64
N ARG A 421 -14.35 28.09 11.93
CA ARG A 421 -13.88 29.27 11.19
C ARG A 421 -14.47 29.37 9.78
N ASN A 422 -14.90 28.26 9.19
CA ASN A 422 -15.40 28.21 7.83
C ASN A 422 -16.90 27.85 7.84
N PRO A 423 -17.78 28.76 7.37
CA PRO A 423 -19.23 28.51 7.35
C PRO A 423 -19.63 27.49 6.27
N ARG A 424 -18.85 27.32 5.20
CA ARG A 424 -19.19 26.42 4.10
C ARG A 424 -19.31 24.98 4.57
N LEU A 425 -20.30 24.25 4.09
CA LEU A 425 -20.45 22.85 4.40
C LEU A 425 -19.34 22.02 3.72
N HIS A 426 -18.79 21.08 4.46
CA HIS A 426 -17.89 20.04 4.00
C HIS A 426 -18.65 18.83 3.45
N THR A 427 -17.95 17.88 2.89
CA THR A 427 -18.53 16.69 2.25
C THR A 427 -19.33 15.83 3.23
N ASP A 428 -18.88 15.66 4.46
CA ASP A 428 -19.58 14.88 5.49
C ASP A 428 -20.90 15.56 5.93
N GLU A 429 -20.89 16.88 6.14
CA GLU A 429 -22.07 17.66 6.51
C GLU A 429 -23.14 17.60 5.39
N VAL A 430 -22.71 17.69 4.13
CA VAL A 430 -23.60 17.55 2.96
C VAL A 430 -24.18 16.13 2.87
N LEU A 431 -23.39 15.08 3.10
CA LEU A 431 -23.86 13.70 3.07
C LEU A 431 -24.88 13.43 4.18
N VAL A 432 -24.67 13.97 5.39
CA VAL A 432 -25.64 13.88 6.50
C VAL A 432 -26.94 14.59 6.15
N ALA A 433 -26.87 15.83 5.66
CA ALA A 433 -28.06 16.58 5.24
C ALA A 433 -28.83 15.86 4.13
N LEU A 434 -28.13 15.33 3.14
CA LEU A 434 -28.72 14.55 2.05
C LEU A 434 -29.39 13.27 2.55
N SER A 435 -28.79 12.59 3.53
CA SER A 435 -29.35 11.37 4.14
C SER A 435 -30.67 11.64 4.84
N VAL A 436 -30.79 12.77 5.54
CA VAL A 436 -32.05 13.17 6.19
C VAL A 436 -33.10 13.50 5.14
N LEU A 437 -32.74 14.26 4.11
CA LEU A 437 -33.70 14.65 3.05
C LEU A 437 -34.15 13.46 2.19
N SER A 438 -33.33 12.44 2.04
CA SER A 438 -33.63 11.23 1.27
C SER A 438 -34.85 10.45 1.77
N LEU A 439 -35.28 10.70 3.01
CA LEU A 439 -36.51 10.14 3.58
C LEU A 439 -37.78 10.66 2.89
N HIS A 440 -37.71 11.85 2.27
CA HIS A 440 -38.88 12.54 1.70
C HIS A 440 -38.64 13.02 0.26
N ASP A 441 -37.41 12.98 -0.24
CA ASP A 441 -37.05 13.44 -1.58
C ASP A 441 -36.35 12.31 -2.36
N GLU A 442 -36.98 11.92 -3.46
CA GLU A 442 -36.52 10.85 -4.37
C GLU A 442 -35.19 11.20 -5.04
N ASN A 443 -34.94 12.46 -5.36
CA ASN A 443 -33.68 12.88 -5.98
C ASN A 443 -32.53 12.78 -4.99
N CYS A 444 -32.76 13.13 -3.72
CA CYS A 444 -31.79 12.96 -2.66
C CYS A 444 -31.44 11.48 -2.46
N ARG A 445 -32.42 10.59 -2.51
CA ARG A 445 -32.23 9.13 -2.41
C ARG A 445 -31.39 8.60 -3.58
N LYS A 446 -31.75 8.92 -4.83
CA LYS A 446 -30.99 8.53 -6.02
C LYS A 446 -29.55 9.05 -6.00
N THR A 447 -29.32 10.26 -5.48
CA THR A 447 -28.00 10.85 -5.34
C THR A 447 -27.13 10.03 -4.36
N LEU A 448 -27.69 9.57 -3.23
CA LEU A 448 -26.96 8.70 -2.29
C LEU A 448 -26.65 7.32 -2.90
N GLU A 449 -27.61 6.75 -3.63
CA GLU A 449 -27.43 5.47 -4.32
C GLU A 449 -26.37 5.53 -5.44
N ALA A 450 -26.07 6.72 -5.96
CA ALA A 450 -25.02 6.94 -6.96
C ALA A 450 -23.59 6.99 -6.37
N LEU A 451 -23.43 7.21 -5.06
CA LEU A 451 -22.10 7.36 -4.42
C LEU A 451 -21.10 6.23 -4.72
N PRO A 452 -21.50 4.94 -4.69
CA PRO A 452 -20.55 3.85 -4.99
C PRO A 452 -19.95 3.90 -6.41
N GLN A 453 -20.62 4.55 -7.35
CA GLN A 453 -20.14 4.70 -8.73
C GLN A 453 -19.00 5.71 -8.88
N LEU A 454 -18.68 6.47 -7.81
CA LEU A 454 -17.54 7.38 -7.79
C LEU A 454 -16.21 6.68 -7.49
N ALA A 455 -16.23 5.42 -7.06
CA ALA A 455 -15.02 4.68 -6.77
C ALA A 455 -14.14 4.55 -8.02
N GLY A 456 -12.85 4.90 -7.92
CA GLY A 456 -11.90 4.92 -9.03
C GLY A 456 -11.96 6.19 -9.91
N CYS A 457 -12.95 7.07 -9.74
CA CYS A 457 -12.98 8.35 -10.45
C CYS A 457 -11.81 9.26 -10.03
N GLN A 458 -11.27 10.00 -10.98
CA GLN A 458 -10.13 10.90 -10.74
C GLN A 458 -10.61 12.29 -10.39
N VAL A 459 -10.10 12.85 -9.30
CA VAL A 459 -10.43 14.22 -8.84
C VAL A 459 -9.18 15.06 -8.69
N HIS A 460 -9.30 16.33 -9.06
CA HIS A 460 -8.32 17.36 -8.75
C HIS A 460 -8.97 18.57 -8.09
N SER A 461 -8.31 19.10 -7.05
CA SER A 461 -8.68 20.35 -6.39
C SER A 461 -7.56 21.37 -6.53
N THR A 462 -7.90 22.60 -6.89
CA THR A 462 -6.93 23.72 -7.03
C THR A 462 -6.46 24.29 -5.70
N VAL A 463 -6.83 23.67 -4.59
CA VAL A 463 -6.39 23.99 -3.22
C VAL A 463 -6.30 22.72 -2.39
N MET A 464 -5.48 22.73 -1.34
CA MET A 464 -5.44 21.65 -0.35
C MET A 464 -6.80 21.53 0.33
N LEU A 465 -7.35 20.32 0.34
CA LEU A 465 -8.62 20.05 1.02
C LEU A 465 -8.41 19.80 2.51
N SER A 466 -9.49 20.03 3.28
CA SER A 466 -9.53 19.69 4.70
C SER A 466 -9.35 18.17 4.90
N GLU A 467 -8.92 17.76 6.09
CA GLU A 467 -8.79 16.33 6.43
C GLU A 467 -10.12 15.59 6.32
N VAL A 468 -11.22 16.26 6.67
CA VAL A 468 -12.58 15.71 6.56
C VAL A 468 -12.90 15.38 5.11
N ASP A 469 -12.72 16.33 4.19
CA ASP A 469 -13.00 16.12 2.76
C ASP A 469 -12.09 15.04 2.17
N ARG A 470 -10.78 15.06 2.48
CA ARG A 470 -9.82 14.03 2.05
C ARG A 470 -10.23 12.63 2.51
N LYS A 471 -10.68 12.51 3.78
CA LYS A 471 -11.13 11.24 4.36
C LYS A 471 -12.40 10.72 3.69
N ILE A 472 -13.35 11.58 3.37
CA ILE A 472 -14.59 11.18 2.67
C ILE A 472 -14.25 10.71 1.25
N PHE A 473 -13.47 11.46 0.47
CA PHE A 473 -13.07 11.04 -0.88
C PHE A 473 -12.33 9.70 -0.86
N ARG A 474 -11.41 9.51 0.08
CA ARG A 474 -10.72 8.22 0.24
C ARG A 474 -11.66 7.07 0.58
N LYS A 475 -12.66 7.29 1.46
CA LYS A 475 -13.67 6.26 1.82
C LYS A 475 -14.59 5.91 0.65
N LEU A 476 -14.87 6.86 -0.22
CA LEU A 476 -15.62 6.64 -1.45
C LEU A 476 -14.76 6.03 -2.58
N GLY A 477 -13.48 5.75 -2.33
CA GLY A 477 -12.58 5.19 -3.33
C GLY A 477 -12.18 6.16 -4.44
N ILE A 478 -12.35 7.47 -4.23
CA ILE A 478 -12.04 8.52 -5.21
C ILE A 478 -10.53 8.81 -5.20
N GLU A 479 -9.91 8.89 -6.36
CA GLU A 479 -8.48 9.15 -6.55
C GLU A 479 -8.21 10.68 -6.59
N LEU A 480 -8.03 11.26 -5.40
CA LEU A 480 -7.87 12.69 -5.19
C LEU A 480 -6.43 13.17 -5.41
N THR A 481 -6.29 14.32 -6.07
CA THR A 481 -5.08 15.16 -6.10
C THR A 481 -5.44 16.62 -5.73
N CYS A 482 -4.46 17.35 -5.16
CA CYS A 482 -4.65 18.76 -4.82
C CYS A 482 -3.42 19.58 -5.21
N ASP A 483 -3.61 20.84 -5.65
CA ASP A 483 -2.51 21.79 -5.68
C ASP A 483 -2.04 22.10 -4.24
N PRO A 484 -0.72 22.33 -4.00
CA PRO A 484 -0.17 22.61 -2.67
C PRO A 484 -0.45 24.04 -2.19
N VAL A 485 -1.66 24.53 -2.42
CA VAL A 485 -2.10 25.88 -2.06
C VAL A 485 -3.02 25.80 -0.84
N ARG A 486 -2.58 26.41 0.26
CA ARG A 486 -3.42 26.54 1.47
C ARG A 486 -4.42 27.67 1.29
N LYS A 487 -5.65 27.48 1.79
CA LYS A 487 -6.68 28.53 1.88
C LYS A 487 -6.43 29.46 3.04
#